data_2fe9fff9ff10653a1b88726d995f8f9f
#
_entry.id   2fe9fff9ff10653a1b88726d995f8f9f
#
_cell.length_a   1.000
_cell.length_b   1.000
_cell.length_c   1.000
_cell.angle_alpha   90.00
_cell.angle_beta   90.00
_cell.angle_gamma   90.00
#
_symmetry.space_group_name_H-M   'P 1'
#
loop_
_entity.id
_entity.type
_entity.pdbx_description
1 polymer ?
#
loop_
_entity_poly.entity_id
_entity_poly.type
_entity_poly.pdbx_seq_one_letter_code
_entity_poly.pdbx_strand_id
1 'polypeptide(L)'
;MTPANCPRCGGRLARNNDTGRCAPCQAAERDRLSTPPAVPDSFWDHEPLRAALAGRHLGQVIRAYRHHPYHGRSPLPQSVVAGWLGITQAQLSRIENGPALVHLDRLAHWATVLRVPPGSLWFAVGPASPGSPRADGSRAAPDMGRRTLLAGIAAVSAGAGLVGAPEDPRPRRIGSADVTRLNAVLELYRSVDYECGGGLLYREVARFAESVYRMLDWSHSPGVTPRLVAAIAAARQLAGWTALDAGRHADAQRHFAAGERAAMSADDAPLAALIRYSQAKQLQHLRHNHDALATLRLAHSELGSRATPAVKALLWGAEAASSAALGDHQNALALLGQASDQFERVDPEREPTWMAFYDRGELLAQYGRVYRDMARQAGTHATQAVRSVEEAIVAFGPANVRSMVLNEVGLCSALFLTDEPERAVAVGTRVVEQSRALSSSRVVDRVLNLRRDLRRHRHLAVVAEFERTLTARAAATV
;
A
#
# COMPACT_ATOMS: atom_id res chain seq x y z
N MET A 1 12.53 35.61 -37.79
CA MET A 1 12.12 36.81 -37.05
C MET A 1 11.04 36.39 -36.06
N THR A 2 11.32 36.45 -34.76
CA THR A 2 10.33 36.17 -33.71
C THR A 2 9.24 37.24 -33.75
N PRO A 3 7.94 36.91 -33.70
CA PRO A 3 6.88 37.92 -33.75
C PRO A 3 7.05 38.88 -32.57
N ALA A 4 7.00 40.19 -32.85
CA ALA A 4 7.18 41.24 -31.84
C ALA A 4 6.03 41.31 -30.81
N ASN A 5 4.89 40.66 -31.11
CA ASN A 5 3.69 40.68 -30.30
C ASN A 5 3.16 39.26 -30.02
N CYS A 6 2.55 39.05 -28.84
CA CYS A 6 1.92 37.81 -28.44
C CYS A 6 0.70 37.52 -29.36
N PRO A 7 0.65 36.36 -30.02
CA PRO A 7 -0.45 36.03 -30.95
C PRO A 7 -1.80 35.85 -30.26
N ARG A 8 -1.82 35.72 -28.90
CA ARG A 8 -3.06 35.50 -28.15
C ARG A 8 -3.71 36.79 -27.64
N CYS A 9 -2.92 37.77 -27.22
CA CYS A 9 -3.45 39.02 -26.64
C CYS A 9 -2.93 40.29 -27.32
N GLY A 10 -2.09 40.20 -28.34
CA GLY A 10 -1.48 41.36 -29.03
C GLY A 10 -0.40 42.08 -28.22
N GLY A 11 -0.17 41.71 -26.93
CA GLY A 11 0.81 42.38 -26.09
C GLY A 11 2.25 42.19 -26.57
N ARG A 12 3.10 43.21 -26.38
CA ARG A 12 4.51 43.18 -26.79
C ARG A 12 5.29 42.07 -26.08
N LEU A 13 6.07 41.33 -26.83
CA LEU A 13 6.97 40.30 -26.29
C LEU A 13 8.32 40.92 -25.91
N ALA A 14 8.90 40.46 -24.83
CA ALA A 14 10.27 40.85 -24.46
C ALA A 14 11.26 40.33 -25.52
N ARG A 15 12.38 41.05 -25.70
CA ARG A 15 13.38 40.72 -26.75
C ARG A 15 14.02 39.34 -26.56
N ASN A 16 14.01 38.81 -25.31
CA ASN A 16 14.52 37.50 -24.95
C ASN A 16 13.41 36.44 -24.77
N ASN A 17 12.21 36.71 -25.35
CA ASN A 17 11.11 35.76 -25.29
C ASN A 17 11.31 34.63 -26.30
N ASP A 18 11.63 33.44 -25.83
CA ASP A 18 11.86 32.22 -26.61
C ASP A 18 10.58 31.39 -26.83
N THR A 19 9.52 31.70 -26.07
CA THR A 19 8.25 30.91 -26.06
C THR A 19 7.22 31.44 -27.05
N GLY A 20 7.42 32.63 -27.65
CA GLY A 20 6.47 33.27 -28.55
C GLY A 20 5.16 33.73 -27.89
N ARG A 21 5.05 33.71 -26.54
CA ARG A 21 3.88 34.20 -25.79
C ARG A 21 4.31 35.07 -24.62
N CYS A 22 3.52 36.08 -24.26
CA CYS A 22 3.80 36.93 -23.09
C CYS A 22 3.57 36.18 -21.77
N ALA A 23 4.24 36.59 -20.70
CA ALA A 23 4.15 35.96 -19.38
C ALA A 23 2.70 35.81 -18.82
N PRO A 24 1.81 36.82 -18.95
CA PRO A 24 0.40 36.65 -18.57
C PRO A 24 -0.33 35.56 -19.34
N CYS A 25 -0.09 35.45 -20.67
CA CYS A 25 -0.72 34.39 -21.48
C CYS A 25 -0.15 33.01 -21.21
N GLN A 26 1.13 32.90 -20.79
CA GLN A 26 1.73 31.66 -20.31
C GLN A 26 1.18 31.27 -18.95
N ALA A 27 1.01 32.24 -18.05
CA ALA A 27 0.38 32.00 -16.74
C ALA A 27 -1.06 31.52 -16.89
N ALA A 28 -1.86 32.23 -17.70
CA ALA A 28 -3.24 31.83 -17.99
C ALA A 28 -3.36 30.47 -18.68
N GLU A 29 -2.38 30.07 -19.48
CA GLU A 29 -2.34 28.72 -20.06
C GLU A 29 -1.97 27.66 -19.02
N ARG A 30 -1.02 27.95 -18.12
CA ARG A 30 -0.69 27.06 -16.97
C ARG A 30 -1.86 26.92 -16.03
N ASP A 31 -2.55 28.02 -15.71
CA ASP A 31 -3.74 28.00 -14.84
C ASP A 31 -4.89 27.24 -15.49
N ARG A 32 -5.08 27.37 -16.81
CA ARG A 32 -6.06 26.61 -17.59
C ARG A 32 -5.76 25.11 -17.61
N LEU A 33 -4.49 24.73 -17.56
CA LEU A 33 -4.04 23.34 -17.56
C LEU A 33 -3.77 22.80 -16.14
N SER A 34 -3.96 23.62 -15.10
CA SER A 34 -3.78 23.19 -13.69
C SER A 34 -4.88 22.25 -13.21
N THR A 35 -6.06 22.33 -13.85
CA THR A 35 -7.22 21.46 -13.54
C THR A 35 -7.82 20.89 -14.83
N PRO A 36 -8.46 19.71 -14.76
CA PRO A 36 -9.17 19.15 -15.91
C PRO A 36 -10.28 20.09 -16.40
N PRO A 37 -10.40 20.33 -17.70
CA PRO A 37 -11.46 21.17 -18.26
C PRO A 37 -12.84 20.51 -18.03
N ALA A 38 -13.87 21.34 -17.89
CA ALA A 38 -15.25 20.87 -17.99
C ALA A 38 -15.52 20.49 -19.47
N VAL A 39 -15.87 19.24 -19.70
CA VAL A 39 -16.20 18.72 -21.03
C VAL A 39 -17.71 18.48 -21.14
N PRO A 40 -18.32 18.65 -22.33
CA PRO A 40 -19.73 18.34 -22.55
C PRO A 40 -19.98 16.82 -22.51
N ASP A 41 -21.22 16.38 -22.26
CA ASP A 41 -21.57 14.97 -22.19
C ASP A 41 -21.22 14.21 -23.47
N SER A 42 -21.38 14.84 -24.64
CA SER A 42 -21.01 14.29 -25.96
C SER A 42 -19.51 14.00 -26.14
N PHE A 43 -18.65 14.54 -25.26
CA PHE A 43 -17.23 14.20 -25.23
C PHE A 43 -17.02 12.69 -24.97
N TRP A 44 -17.86 12.11 -24.12
CA TRP A 44 -17.76 10.70 -23.73
C TRP A 44 -18.31 9.73 -24.78
N ASP A 45 -19.01 10.24 -25.80
CA ASP A 45 -19.53 9.45 -26.93
C ASP A 45 -18.49 9.17 -28.01
N HIS A 46 -17.28 9.74 -27.87
CA HIS A 46 -16.18 9.54 -28.81
C HIS A 46 -15.74 8.07 -28.83
N GLU A 47 -15.65 7.48 -30.04
CA GLU A 47 -15.42 6.03 -30.20
C GLU A 47 -14.23 5.47 -29.41
N PRO A 48 -13.01 6.07 -29.43
CA PRO A 48 -11.89 5.59 -28.64
C PRO A 48 -12.14 5.59 -27.12
N LEU A 49 -12.94 6.55 -26.60
CA LEU A 49 -13.32 6.60 -25.20
C LEU A 49 -14.31 5.49 -24.85
N ARG A 50 -15.34 5.28 -25.68
CA ARG A 50 -16.31 4.21 -25.47
C ARG A 50 -15.66 2.84 -25.54
N ALA A 51 -14.78 2.60 -26.52
CA ALA A 51 -14.02 1.37 -26.63
C ALA A 51 -13.14 1.10 -25.39
N ALA A 52 -12.45 2.12 -24.88
CA ALA A 52 -11.62 2.03 -23.70
C ALA A 52 -12.44 1.78 -22.42
N LEU A 53 -13.59 2.42 -22.27
CA LEU A 53 -14.55 2.20 -21.16
C LEU A 53 -15.14 0.79 -21.22
N ALA A 54 -15.57 0.31 -22.39
CA ALA A 54 -16.06 -1.05 -22.61
C ALA A 54 -14.96 -2.11 -22.33
N GLY A 55 -13.70 -1.79 -22.69
CA GLY A 55 -12.53 -2.62 -22.39
C GLY A 55 -12.10 -2.62 -20.90
N ARG A 56 -12.75 -1.82 -20.07
CA ARG A 56 -12.50 -1.72 -18.61
C ARG A 56 -11.04 -1.39 -18.27
N HIS A 57 -10.43 -0.51 -19.06
CA HIS A 57 -9.02 -0.17 -18.94
C HIS A 57 -8.81 1.33 -18.76
N LEU A 58 -8.75 1.82 -17.50
CA LEU A 58 -8.68 3.24 -17.21
C LEU A 58 -7.44 3.93 -17.83
N GLY A 59 -6.30 3.25 -17.96
CA GLY A 59 -5.13 3.78 -18.67
C GLY A 59 -5.44 4.10 -20.13
N GLN A 60 -6.17 3.24 -20.83
CA GLN A 60 -6.63 3.50 -22.19
C GLN A 60 -7.69 4.62 -22.25
N VAL A 61 -8.56 4.71 -21.23
CA VAL A 61 -9.50 5.84 -21.10
C VAL A 61 -8.73 7.16 -20.97
N ILE A 62 -7.72 7.24 -20.13
CA ILE A 62 -6.86 8.44 -19.97
C ILE A 62 -6.14 8.77 -21.28
N ARG A 63 -5.62 7.75 -21.96
CA ARG A 63 -4.99 7.95 -23.27
C ARG A 63 -5.98 8.50 -24.30
N ALA A 64 -7.17 7.91 -24.42
CA ALA A 64 -8.22 8.37 -25.32
C ALA A 64 -8.70 9.77 -24.95
N TYR A 65 -8.84 10.08 -23.66
CA TYR A 65 -9.15 11.43 -23.15
C TYR A 65 -8.11 12.46 -23.65
N ARG A 66 -6.81 12.17 -23.49
CA ARG A 66 -5.75 13.08 -23.92
C ARG A 66 -5.73 13.33 -25.43
N HIS A 67 -6.06 12.31 -26.21
CA HIS A 67 -6.06 12.36 -27.68
C HIS A 67 -7.39 12.83 -28.26
N HIS A 68 -8.37 13.17 -27.43
CA HIS A 68 -9.68 13.60 -27.90
C HIS A 68 -9.58 14.92 -28.71
N PRO A 69 -10.25 15.03 -29.91
CA PRO A 69 -10.23 16.22 -30.77
C PRO A 69 -10.65 17.51 -30.05
N TYR A 70 -11.42 17.41 -28.99
CA TYR A 70 -11.82 18.54 -28.14
C TYR A 70 -10.62 19.36 -27.62
N HIS A 71 -9.48 18.72 -27.41
CA HIS A 71 -8.26 19.40 -26.95
C HIS A 71 -7.46 20.07 -28.06
N GLY A 72 -7.87 19.93 -29.30
CA GLY A 72 -7.22 20.51 -30.50
C GLY A 72 -6.47 19.46 -31.30
N ARG A 73 -5.58 19.95 -32.19
CA ARG A 73 -4.82 19.07 -33.11
C ARG A 73 -3.71 18.27 -32.43
N SER A 74 -3.24 18.72 -31.27
CA SER A 74 -2.20 18.05 -30.51
C SER A 74 -2.78 17.47 -29.25
N PRO A 75 -2.42 16.22 -28.87
CA PRO A 75 -2.87 15.60 -27.60
C PRO A 75 -2.43 16.44 -26.41
N LEU A 76 -3.22 16.36 -25.31
CA LEU A 76 -2.77 16.89 -24.03
C LEU A 76 -1.46 16.21 -23.62
N PRO A 77 -0.43 16.96 -23.18
CA PRO A 77 0.82 16.39 -22.71
C PRO A 77 0.58 15.43 -21.50
N GLN A 78 1.28 14.32 -21.49
CA GLN A 78 1.22 13.38 -20.35
C GLN A 78 1.58 14.06 -19.02
N SER A 79 2.53 15.00 -19.01
CA SER A 79 2.93 15.74 -17.80
C SER A 79 1.79 16.56 -17.20
N VAL A 80 0.90 17.11 -18.04
CA VAL A 80 -0.27 17.88 -17.59
C VAL A 80 -1.29 16.96 -16.93
N VAL A 81 -1.67 15.87 -17.60
CA VAL A 81 -2.66 14.95 -17.08
C VAL A 81 -2.12 14.18 -15.87
N ALA A 82 -0.83 13.84 -15.86
CA ALA A 82 -0.16 13.26 -14.69
C ALA A 82 -0.24 14.18 -13.47
N GLY A 83 -0.06 15.50 -13.67
CA GLY A 83 -0.23 16.50 -12.61
C GLY A 83 -1.64 16.52 -12.03
N TRP A 84 -2.68 16.41 -12.86
CA TRP A 84 -4.08 16.31 -12.38
C TRP A 84 -4.35 15.07 -11.54
N LEU A 85 -3.70 13.96 -11.90
CA LEU A 85 -3.87 12.66 -11.25
C LEU A 85 -2.94 12.45 -10.05
N GLY A 86 -2.08 13.46 -9.74
CA GLY A 86 -1.13 13.38 -8.62
C GLY A 86 0.01 12.35 -8.83
N ILE A 87 0.40 12.09 -10.09
CA ILE A 87 1.44 11.12 -10.45
C ILE A 87 2.50 11.73 -11.37
N THR A 88 3.62 11.03 -11.58
CA THR A 88 4.65 11.47 -12.53
C THR A 88 4.28 11.11 -13.96
N GLN A 89 4.86 11.83 -14.95
CA GLN A 89 4.70 11.51 -16.37
C GLN A 89 5.10 10.06 -16.70
N ALA A 90 6.19 9.58 -16.11
CA ALA A 90 6.67 8.21 -16.32
C ALA A 90 5.68 7.16 -15.77
N GLN A 91 5.03 7.44 -14.63
CA GLN A 91 3.95 6.60 -14.10
C GLN A 91 2.74 6.60 -15.03
N LEU A 92 2.32 7.77 -15.54
CA LEU A 92 1.19 7.85 -16.47
C LEU A 92 1.48 7.08 -17.75
N SER A 93 2.68 7.21 -18.32
CA SER A 93 3.09 6.48 -19.53
C SER A 93 2.99 4.95 -19.35
N ARG A 94 3.43 4.45 -18.18
CA ARG A 94 3.30 3.02 -17.86
C ARG A 94 1.84 2.58 -17.70
N ILE A 95 0.99 3.41 -17.13
CA ILE A 95 -0.44 3.15 -16.94
C ILE A 95 -1.18 3.13 -18.26
N GLU A 96 -0.84 4.03 -19.19
CA GLU A 96 -1.45 4.09 -20.51
C GLU A 96 -1.07 2.90 -21.41
N ASN A 97 0.13 2.32 -21.21
CA ASN A 97 0.66 1.24 -22.05
C ASN A 97 0.76 -0.12 -21.34
N GLY A 98 0.51 -0.14 -20.04
CA GLY A 98 0.60 -1.34 -19.19
C GLY A 98 -0.74 -2.07 -19.04
N PRO A 99 -0.82 -3.03 -18.12
CA PRO A 99 -2.05 -3.75 -17.80
C PRO A 99 -3.11 -2.84 -17.17
N ALA A 100 -4.38 -3.25 -17.23
CA ALA A 100 -5.48 -2.53 -16.62
C ALA A 100 -5.28 -2.34 -15.12
N LEU A 101 -5.54 -1.13 -14.62
CA LEU A 101 -5.50 -0.82 -13.20
C LEU A 101 -6.62 -1.56 -12.47
N VAL A 102 -6.27 -2.18 -11.35
CA VAL A 102 -7.20 -2.94 -10.49
C VAL A 102 -7.49 -2.23 -9.16
N HIS A 103 -6.82 -1.12 -8.84
CA HIS A 103 -7.03 -0.36 -7.61
C HIS A 103 -8.29 0.51 -7.71
N LEU A 104 -9.37 0.08 -7.05
CA LEU A 104 -10.68 0.72 -7.14
C LEU A 104 -10.65 2.20 -6.72
N ASP A 105 -9.90 2.55 -5.68
CA ASP A 105 -9.80 3.95 -5.22
C ASP A 105 -9.06 4.84 -6.21
N ARG A 106 -7.99 4.34 -6.83
CA ARG A 106 -7.34 5.05 -7.94
C ARG A 106 -8.26 5.20 -9.12
N LEU A 107 -9.00 4.13 -9.45
CA LEU A 107 -10.01 4.14 -10.50
C LEU A 107 -11.09 5.18 -10.20
N ALA A 108 -11.66 5.16 -8.98
CA ALA A 108 -12.69 6.09 -8.53
C ALA A 108 -12.16 7.53 -8.44
N HIS A 109 -10.99 7.73 -7.82
CA HIS A 109 -10.36 9.05 -7.72
C HIS A 109 -10.08 9.64 -9.10
N TRP A 110 -9.45 8.90 -9.99
CA TRP A 110 -9.10 9.41 -11.33
C TRP A 110 -10.31 9.57 -12.23
N ALA A 111 -11.31 8.69 -12.12
CA ALA A 111 -12.60 8.88 -12.79
C ALA A 111 -13.28 10.18 -12.32
N THR A 112 -13.24 10.45 -11.01
CA THR A 112 -13.77 11.70 -10.44
C THR A 112 -12.98 12.93 -10.91
N VAL A 113 -11.64 12.88 -10.87
CA VAL A 113 -10.77 13.96 -11.33
C VAL A 113 -11.04 14.28 -12.81
N LEU A 114 -11.14 13.27 -13.66
CA LEU A 114 -11.42 13.42 -15.09
C LEU A 114 -12.90 13.65 -15.39
N ARG A 115 -13.78 13.60 -14.39
CA ARG A 115 -15.25 13.76 -14.51
C ARG A 115 -15.87 12.76 -15.46
N VAL A 116 -15.41 11.49 -15.41
CA VAL A 116 -16.00 10.39 -16.17
C VAL A 116 -17.44 10.19 -15.70
N PRO A 117 -18.46 10.13 -16.58
CA PRO A 117 -19.85 9.91 -16.17
C PRO A 117 -19.99 8.58 -15.40
N PRO A 118 -20.61 8.58 -14.21
CA PRO A 118 -20.75 7.35 -13.40
C PRO A 118 -21.42 6.20 -14.13
N GLY A 119 -22.38 6.49 -15.03
CA GLY A 119 -23.08 5.49 -15.84
C GLY A 119 -22.21 4.82 -16.91
N SER A 120 -21.03 5.37 -17.22
CA SER A 120 -20.10 4.79 -18.18
C SER A 120 -19.01 3.93 -17.53
N LEU A 121 -18.95 3.95 -16.20
CA LEU A 121 -17.96 3.20 -15.45
C LEU A 121 -18.42 1.77 -15.16
N TRP A 122 -17.49 0.82 -15.13
CA TRP A 122 -17.71 -0.59 -14.76
C TRP A 122 -17.61 -0.84 -13.25
N PHE A 123 -17.48 0.24 -12.47
CA PHE A 123 -17.42 0.24 -11.00
C PHE A 123 -18.24 1.44 -10.48
N ALA A 124 -18.74 1.34 -9.23
CA ALA A 124 -19.52 2.40 -8.63
C ALA A 124 -18.59 3.49 -8.07
N VAL A 125 -18.84 4.74 -8.46
CA VAL A 125 -18.30 5.94 -7.83
C VAL A 125 -19.41 6.48 -6.94
N GLY A 126 -19.21 6.48 -5.62
CA GLY A 126 -20.17 7.04 -4.68
C GLY A 126 -20.43 8.53 -4.98
N PRO A 127 -21.66 9.06 -4.82
CA PRO A 127 -21.95 10.45 -5.05
C PRO A 127 -21.18 11.31 -4.05
N ALA A 128 -20.38 12.27 -4.55
CA ALA A 128 -19.95 13.41 -3.76
C ALA A 128 -21.18 14.27 -3.50
N SER A 129 -21.77 14.19 -2.32
CA SER A 129 -22.87 15.06 -1.91
C SER A 129 -22.32 16.44 -1.56
N PRO A 130 -22.76 17.51 -2.27
CA PRO A 130 -22.55 18.87 -1.81
C PRO A 130 -23.68 19.24 -0.85
N GLY A 131 -23.33 19.53 0.38
CA GLY A 131 -24.08 20.40 1.28
C GLY A 131 -25.38 19.87 1.85
N SER A 132 -25.33 19.42 3.10
CA SER A 132 -26.48 19.51 4.02
C SER A 132 -25.99 19.75 5.45
N PRO A 133 -26.78 20.46 6.29
CA PRO A 133 -26.31 21.13 7.49
C PRO A 133 -26.09 20.16 8.64
N ARG A 134 -25.19 20.55 9.55
CA ARG A 134 -24.90 19.89 10.81
C ARG A 134 -26.18 19.61 11.60
N ALA A 135 -26.45 18.35 11.84
CA ALA A 135 -27.28 17.86 12.93
C ALA A 135 -26.54 16.73 13.65
N ASP A 136 -26.39 16.94 14.92
CA ASP A 136 -26.01 16.10 16.05
C ASP A 136 -25.83 14.58 15.85
N GLY A 137 -24.77 14.15 16.47
CA GLY A 137 -24.50 12.88 17.12
C GLY A 137 -25.24 11.63 16.68
N SER A 138 -24.60 10.80 15.82
CA SER A 138 -24.79 9.35 15.91
C SER A 138 -23.67 8.58 15.20
N ARG A 139 -23.12 7.61 15.94
CA ARG A 139 -22.08 6.65 15.56
C ARG A 139 -22.59 5.66 14.49
N ALA A 140 -22.39 5.88 13.18
CA ALA A 140 -22.71 4.83 12.20
C ALA A 140 -22.05 4.88 10.81
N ALA A 141 -21.19 5.86 10.46
CA ALA A 141 -20.74 6.05 9.08
C ALA A 141 -19.54 5.21 8.57
N PRO A 142 -18.60 4.65 9.38
CA PRO A 142 -17.46 3.88 8.85
C PRO A 142 -17.79 2.44 8.45
N ASP A 143 -18.88 1.87 8.99
CA ASP A 143 -19.14 0.41 8.88
C ASP A 143 -19.85 0.00 7.57
N MET A 144 -20.60 0.90 6.94
CA MET A 144 -21.38 0.59 5.75
C MET A 144 -20.53 0.50 4.47
N GLY A 145 -19.53 1.36 4.31
CA GLY A 145 -18.58 1.30 3.18
C GLY A 145 -17.70 0.05 3.23
N ARG A 146 -17.27 -0.33 4.43
CA ARG A 146 -16.48 -1.55 4.67
C ARG A 146 -17.25 -2.83 4.38
N ARG A 147 -18.53 -2.91 4.80
CA ARG A 147 -19.40 -4.06 4.51
C ARG A 147 -19.68 -4.20 3.03
N THR A 148 -19.87 -3.10 2.31
CA THR A 148 -20.08 -3.09 0.85
C THR A 148 -18.82 -3.55 0.11
N LEU A 149 -17.61 -3.12 0.56
CA LEU A 149 -16.34 -3.55 -0.01
C LEU A 149 -16.11 -5.05 0.21
N LEU A 150 -16.33 -5.55 1.44
CA LEU A 150 -16.19 -6.97 1.76
C LEU A 150 -17.22 -7.83 1.02
N ALA A 151 -18.45 -7.34 0.88
CA ALA A 151 -19.48 -8.01 0.08
C ALA A 151 -19.09 -8.06 -1.41
N GLY A 152 -18.45 -6.98 -1.93
CA GLY A 152 -17.91 -6.94 -3.28
C GLY A 152 -16.78 -7.95 -3.49
N ILE A 153 -15.85 -8.06 -2.54
CA ILE A 153 -14.76 -9.04 -2.57
C ILE A 153 -15.31 -10.47 -2.48
N ALA A 154 -16.26 -10.72 -1.58
CA ALA A 154 -16.93 -12.02 -1.47
C ALA A 154 -17.69 -12.39 -2.75
N ALA A 155 -18.36 -11.41 -3.37
CA ALA A 155 -19.06 -11.59 -4.66
C ALA A 155 -18.09 -11.87 -5.81
N VAL A 156 -16.93 -11.20 -5.87
CA VAL A 156 -15.87 -11.47 -6.86
C VAL A 156 -15.29 -12.86 -6.65
N SER A 157 -15.02 -13.25 -5.39
CA SER A 157 -14.50 -14.58 -5.04
C SER A 157 -15.52 -15.67 -5.37
N ALA A 158 -16.83 -15.45 -5.13
CA ALA A 158 -17.92 -16.34 -5.50
C ALA A 158 -18.18 -16.35 -7.01
N GLY A 159 -18.19 -15.19 -7.65
CA GLY A 159 -18.40 -15.06 -9.10
C GLY A 159 -17.24 -15.63 -9.94
N ALA A 160 -16.04 -15.72 -9.37
CA ALA A 160 -14.92 -16.44 -9.97
C ALA A 160 -15.05 -17.98 -9.86
N GLY A 161 -16.15 -18.49 -9.27
CA GLY A 161 -16.36 -19.92 -9.02
C GLY A 161 -15.39 -20.50 -7.99
N LEU A 162 -14.72 -19.64 -7.21
CA LEU A 162 -13.64 -20.01 -6.28
C LEU A 162 -14.18 -20.31 -4.86
N VAL A 163 -15.36 -19.76 -4.51
CA VAL A 163 -15.97 -19.97 -3.20
C VAL A 163 -17.46 -20.24 -3.39
N GLY A 164 -17.91 -21.41 -2.92
CA GLY A 164 -19.35 -21.65 -2.68
C GLY A 164 -20.26 -21.88 -3.89
N ALA A 165 -19.80 -22.53 -4.96
CA ALA A 165 -20.73 -23.09 -5.92
C ALA A 165 -21.36 -24.38 -5.34
N PRO A 166 -22.71 -24.63 -5.55
CA PRO A 166 -23.33 -25.85 -5.16
C PRO A 166 -22.64 -27.04 -5.84
N GLU A 167 -22.77 -28.22 -5.24
CA GLU A 167 -22.20 -29.50 -5.66
C GLU A 167 -22.58 -29.83 -7.12
N ASP A 168 -21.81 -29.32 -8.09
CA ASP A 168 -21.89 -29.83 -9.45
C ASP A 168 -21.03 -31.11 -9.52
N PRO A 169 -21.61 -32.29 -9.84
CA PRO A 169 -20.93 -33.57 -9.82
C PRO A 169 -19.86 -33.74 -10.91
N ARG A 170 -19.63 -32.72 -11.76
CA ARG A 170 -18.61 -32.80 -12.81
C ARG A 170 -17.19 -32.61 -12.22
N PRO A 171 -16.19 -33.42 -12.65
CA PRO A 171 -14.82 -33.25 -12.25
C PRO A 171 -14.33 -31.83 -12.68
N ARG A 172 -14.11 -30.95 -11.72
CA ARG A 172 -13.60 -29.61 -11.97
C ARG A 172 -12.14 -29.71 -12.40
N ARG A 173 -11.79 -29.02 -13.48
CA ARG A 173 -10.43 -28.97 -14.00
C ARG A 173 -9.86 -27.58 -13.80
N ILE A 174 -8.67 -27.51 -13.18
CA ILE A 174 -7.94 -26.26 -12.97
C ILE A 174 -6.99 -26.01 -14.16
N GLY A 175 -7.10 -24.83 -14.75
CA GLY A 175 -6.23 -24.35 -15.83
C GLY A 175 -5.40 -23.12 -15.40
N SER A 176 -4.51 -22.69 -16.32
CA SER A 176 -3.70 -21.49 -16.09
C SER A 176 -4.50 -20.23 -15.85
N ALA A 177 -5.66 -20.09 -16.49
CA ALA A 177 -6.57 -18.95 -16.29
C ALA A 177 -7.14 -18.90 -14.87
N ASP A 178 -7.37 -20.08 -14.25
CA ASP A 178 -7.86 -20.15 -12.87
C ASP A 178 -6.80 -19.66 -11.91
N VAL A 179 -5.54 -20.09 -12.07
CA VAL A 179 -4.42 -19.62 -11.25
C VAL A 179 -4.20 -18.11 -11.41
N THR A 180 -4.36 -17.57 -12.61
CA THR A 180 -4.29 -16.13 -12.84
C THR A 180 -5.41 -15.40 -12.08
N ARG A 181 -6.63 -15.91 -12.07
CA ARG A 181 -7.76 -15.36 -11.29
C ARG A 181 -7.50 -15.43 -9.78
N LEU A 182 -6.93 -16.55 -9.28
CA LEU A 182 -6.54 -16.67 -7.87
C LEU A 182 -5.56 -15.59 -7.45
N ASN A 183 -4.53 -15.35 -8.25
CA ASN A 183 -3.55 -14.31 -7.96
C ASN A 183 -4.17 -12.90 -8.00
N ALA A 184 -5.10 -12.63 -8.93
CA ALA A 184 -5.81 -11.34 -8.96
C ALA A 184 -6.66 -11.10 -7.70
N VAL A 185 -7.31 -12.15 -7.18
CA VAL A 185 -8.06 -12.08 -5.91
C VAL A 185 -7.11 -11.84 -4.74
N LEU A 186 -5.93 -12.46 -4.72
CA LEU A 186 -4.92 -12.22 -3.69
C LEU A 186 -4.43 -10.76 -3.68
N GLU A 187 -4.19 -10.18 -4.87
CA GLU A 187 -3.81 -8.76 -4.96
C GLU A 187 -4.93 -7.82 -4.45
N LEU A 188 -6.18 -8.16 -4.72
CA LEU A 188 -7.33 -7.40 -4.19
C LEU A 188 -7.36 -7.47 -2.65
N TYR A 189 -7.16 -8.64 -2.05
CA TYR A 189 -7.09 -8.75 -0.59
C TYR A 189 -5.92 -7.98 0.01
N ARG A 190 -4.76 -7.96 -0.66
CA ARG A 190 -3.60 -7.17 -0.22
C ARG A 190 -3.90 -5.68 -0.24
N SER A 191 -4.53 -5.16 -1.29
CA SER A 191 -4.87 -3.73 -1.35
C SER A 191 -5.79 -3.31 -0.21
N VAL A 192 -6.80 -4.11 0.10
CA VAL A 192 -7.71 -3.84 1.23
C VAL A 192 -6.99 -3.95 2.58
N ASP A 193 -6.05 -4.90 2.73
CA ASP A 193 -5.23 -5.01 3.95
C ASP A 193 -4.38 -3.74 4.17
N TYR A 194 -3.85 -3.14 3.11
CA TYR A 194 -3.08 -1.89 3.23
C TYR A 194 -3.93 -0.69 3.68
N GLU A 195 -5.18 -0.64 3.27
CA GLU A 195 -6.10 0.46 3.60
C GLU A 195 -6.75 0.31 4.97
N CYS A 196 -7.30 -0.87 5.27
CA CYS A 196 -8.17 -1.07 6.43
C CYS A 196 -7.53 -1.86 7.57
N GLY A 197 -6.41 -2.55 7.29
CA GLY A 197 -5.81 -3.51 8.21
C GLY A 197 -6.40 -4.92 8.09
N GLY A 198 -5.57 -5.92 8.47
CA GLY A 198 -5.87 -7.34 8.28
C GLY A 198 -6.96 -7.90 9.20
N GLY A 199 -7.21 -7.26 10.34
CA GLY A 199 -8.19 -7.75 11.32
C GLY A 199 -9.60 -7.87 10.75
N LEU A 200 -9.97 -6.98 9.83
CA LEU A 200 -11.25 -7.03 9.12
C LEU A 200 -11.32 -8.20 8.14
N LEU A 201 -10.20 -8.55 7.52
CA LEU A 201 -10.13 -9.51 6.42
C LEU A 201 -9.84 -10.93 6.86
N TYR A 202 -9.29 -11.15 8.04
CA TYR A 202 -8.74 -12.43 8.46
C TYR A 202 -9.67 -13.62 8.15
N ARG A 203 -10.94 -13.54 8.58
CA ARG A 203 -11.88 -14.65 8.40
C ARG A 203 -12.14 -14.99 6.94
N GLU A 204 -12.19 -13.98 6.08
CA GLU A 204 -12.43 -14.12 4.65
C GLU A 204 -11.21 -14.69 3.94
N VAL A 205 -10.04 -14.14 4.21
CA VAL A 205 -8.78 -14.62 3.63
C VAL A 205 -8.45 -16.04 4.09
N ALA A 206 -8.74 -16.39 5.34
CA ALA A 206 -8.57 -17.75 5.84
C ALA A 206 -9.49 -18.77 5.11
N ARG A 207 -10.77 -18.42 4.89
CA ARG A 207 -11.69 -19.24 4.10
C ARG A 207 -11.25 -19.36 2.64
N PHE A 208 -10.79 -18.26 2.06
CA PHE A 208 -10.24 -18.27 0.71
C PHE A 208 -9.04 -19.20 0.60
N ALA A 209 -8.06 -19.08 1.51
CA ALA A 209 -6.87 -19.93 1.55
C ALA A 209 -7.23 -21.42 1.68
N GLU A 210 -8.27 -21.74 2.45
CA GLU A 210 -8.78 -23.11 2.57
C GLU A 210 -9.45 -23.59 1.29
N SER A 211 -10.21 -22.74 0.63
CA SER A 211 -10.86 -23.05 -0.66
C SER A 211 -9.83 -23.30 -1.75
N VAL A 212 -8.77 -22.47 -1.82
CA VAL A 212 -7.67 -22.65 -2.80
C VAL A 212 -6.90 -23.94 -2.52
N TYR A 213 -6.69 -24.30 -1.26
CA TYR A 213 -6.03 -25.55 -0.88
C TYR A 213 -6.80 -26.77 -1.39
N ARG A 214 -8.13 -26.80 -1.24
CA ARG A 214 -8.99 -27.90 -1.73
C ARG A 214 -8.97 -28.07 -3.25
N MET A 215 -8.49 -27.08 -4.00
CA MET A 215 -8.34 -27.21 -5.46
C MET A 215 -7.24 -28.19 -5.87
N LEU A 216 -6.38 -28.62 -4.95
CA LEU A 216 -5.42 -29.72 -5.20
C LEU A 216 -6.13 -31.04 -5.46
N ASP A 217 -7.34 -31.24 -4.94
CA ASP A 217 -8.14 -32.45 -5.15
C ASP A 217 -8.82 -32.48 -6.53
N TRP A 218 -8.76 -31.37 -7.28
CA TRP A 218 -9.35 -31.25 -8.60
C TRP A 218 -8.35 -31.68 -9.69
N SER A 219 -8.83 -32.06 -10.86
CA SER A 219 -7.94 -32.42 -11.96
C SER A 219 -7.18 -31.19 -12.48
N HIS A 220 -5.88 -31.31 -12.65
CA HIS A 220 -5.02 -30.28 -13.21
C HIS A 220 -3.87 -30.91 -14.00
N SER A 221 -3.32 -30.17 -14.97
CA SER A 221 -2.16 -30.64 -15.72
C SER A 221 -0.85 -30.50 -14.92
N PRO A 222 0.18 -31.32 -15.18
CA PRO A 222 1.47 -31.19 -14.51
C PRO A 222 2.09 -29.80 -14.59
N GLY A 223 1.88 -29.06 -15.68
CA GLY A 223 2.39 -27.69 -15.84
C GLY A 223 1.62 -26.64 -15.03
N VAL A 224 0.42 -26.94 -14.55
CA VAL A 224 -0.38 -26.05 -13.68
C VAL A 224 -0.08 -26.27 -12.20
N THR A 225 0.30 -27.49 -11.82
CA THR A 225 0.51 -27.89 -10.42
C THR A 225 1.46 -26.97 -9.66
N PRO A 226 2.70 -26.64 -10.13
CA PRO A 226 3.59 -25.78 -9.38
C PRO A 226 3.02 -24.38 -9.16
N ARG A 227 2.35 -23.83 -10.17
CA ARG A 227 1.73 -22.51 -10.09
C ARG A 227 0.55 -22.47 -9.14
N LEU A 228 -0.26 -23.55 -9.09
CA LEU A 228 -1.36 -23.69 -8.14
C LEU A 228 -0.82 -23.80 -6.71
N VAL A 229 0.25 -24.60 -6.49
CA VAL A 229 0.87 -24.75 -5.18
C VAL A 229 1.48 -23.43 -4.71
N ALA A 230 2.13 -22.65 -5.60
CA ALA A 230 2.61 -21.31 -5.30
C ALA A 230 1.46 -20.35 -4.93
N ALA A 231 0.32 -20.41 -5.62
CA ALA A 231 -0.85 -19.61 -5.26
C ALA A 231 -1.43 -20.00 -3.88
N ILE A 232 -1.42 -21.31 -3.53
CA ILE A 232 -1.79 -21.79 -2.19
C ILE A 232 -0.84 -21.24 -1.15
N ALA A 233 0.48 -21.27 -1.40
CA ALA A 233 1.49 -20.70 -0.51
C ALA A 233 1.25 -19.20 -0.27
N ALA A 234 0.99 -18.44 -1.32
CA ALA A 234 0.68 -17.02 -1.26
C ALA A 234 -0.63 -16.73 -0.49
N ALA A 235 -1.67 -17.56 -0.69
CA ALA A 235 -2.93 -17.44 0.06
C ALA A 235 -2.72 -17.74 1.55
N ARG A 236 -1.94 -18.76 1.89
CA ARG A 236 -1.58 -19.09 3.27
C ARG A 236 -0.71 -18.00 3.91
N GLN A 237 0.25 -17.42 3.17
CA GLN A 237 1.05 -16.28 3.65
C GLN A 237 0.13 -15.09 4.02
N LEU A 238 -0.80 -14.72 3.15
CA LEU A 238 -1.71 -13.61 3.38
C LEU A 238 -2.68 -13.90 4.54
N ALA A 239 -3.19 -15.14 4.67
CA ALA A 239 -4.01 -15.55 5.80
C ALA A 239 -3.22 -15.46 7.12
N GLY A 240 -1.96 -15.85 7.14
CA GLY A 240 -1.08 -15.69 8.28
C GLY A 240 -0.82 -14.22 8.62
N TRP A 241 -0.62 -13.38 7.62
CA TRP A 241 -0.38 -11.95 7.81
C TRP A 241 -1.61 -11.24 8.39
N THR A 242 -2.79 -11.49 7.83
CA THR A 242 -4.04 -10.92 8.36
C THR A 242 -4.40 -11.46 9.75
N ALA A 243 -4.08 -12.72 10.05
CA ALA A 243 -4.21 -13.29 11.38
C ALA A 243 -3.28 -12.59 12.39
N LEU A 244 -2.01 -12.35 12.01
CA LEU A 244 -1.05 -11.59 12.82
C LEU A 244 -1.57 -10.18 13.11
N ASP A 245 -2.09 -9.50 12.08
CA ASP A 245 -2.62 -8.15 12.22
C ASP A 245 -3.89 -8.11 13.09
N ALA A 246 -4.65 -9.20 13.12
CA ALA A 246 -5.81 -9.42 14.00
C ALA A 246 -5.44 -9.84 15.43
N GLY A 247 -4.15 -10.00 15.77
CA GLY A 247 -3.68 -10.49 17.07
C GLY A 247 -3.85 -12.01 17.27
N ARG A 248 -4.18 -12.77 16.22
CA ARG A 248 -4.43 -14.22 16.27
C ARG A 248 -3.14 -15.00 16.02
N HIS A 249 -2.20 -14.91 16.94
CA HIS A 249 -0.83 -15.41 16.77
C HIS A 249 -0.73 -16.91 16.46
N ALA A 250 -1.54 -17.76 17.12
CA ALA A 250 -1.54 -19.19 16.84
C ALA A 250 -2.07 -19.53 15.43
N ASP A 251 -3.08 -18.80 14.95
CA ASP A 251 -3.59 -18.94 13.60
C ASP A 251 -2.55 -18.49 12.57
N ALA A 252 -1.87 -17.36 12.83
CA ALA A 252 -0.80 -16.86 11.99
C ALA A 252 0.31 -17.90 11.81
N GLN A 253 0.77 -18.51 12.91
CA GLN A 253 1.79 -19.57 12.86
C GLN A 253 1.35 -20.77 12.01
N ARG A 254 0.09 -21.25 12.20
CA ARG A 254 -0.43 -22.37 11.41
C ARG A 254 -0.46 -22.05 9.91
N HIS A 255 -0.91 -20.86 9.55
CA HIS A 255 -0.97 -20.44 8.15
C HIS A 255 0.43 -20.27 7.56
N PHE A 256 1.37 -19.63 8.28
CA PHE A 256 2.74 -19.48 7.81
C PHE A 256 3.43 -20.83 7.62
N ALA A 257 3.32 -21.74 8.58
CA ALA A 257 3.91 -23.09 8.46
C ALA A 257 3.32 -23.89 7.27
N ALA A 258 2.00 -23.77 7.01
CA ALA A 258 1.38 -24.40 5.87
C ALA A 258 1.82 -23.76 4.55
N GLY A 259 1.92 -22.43 4.50
CA GLY A 259 2.37 -21.67 3.34
C GLY A 259 3.82 -21.96 2.99
N GLU A 260 4.71 -22.04 3.99
CA GLU A 260 6.11 -22.36 3.82
C GLU A 260 6.31 -23.75 3.18
N ARG A 261 5.63 -24.77 3.71
CA ARG A 261 5.67 -26.11 3.11
C ARG A 261 5.19 -26.11 1.66
N ALA A 262 4.14 -25.35 1.34
CA ALA A 262 3.64 -25.23 -0.02
C ALA A 262 4.64 -24.50 -0.93
N ALA A 263 5.26 -23.41 -0.48
CA ALA A 263 6.28 -22.68 -1.26
C ALA A 263 7.50 -23.55 -1.54
N MET A 264 7.97 -24.32 -0.56
CA MET A 264 9.05 -25.28 -0.74
C MET A 264 8.66 -26.39 -1.73
N SER A 265 7.45 -26.91 -1.67
CA SER A 265 6.93 -27.92 -2.60
C SER A 265 6.80 -27.39 -4.04
N ALA A 266 6.58 -26.08 -4.20
CA ALA A 266 6.54 -25.41 -5.51
C ALA A 266 7.94 -25.00 -6.02
N ASP A 267 9.00 -25.25 -5.27
CA ASP A 267 10.38 -24.75 -5.48
C ASP A 267 10.45 -23.20 -5.62
N ASP A 268 9.52 -22.50 -4.94
CA ASP A 268 9.47 -21.04 -4.90
C ASP A 268 10.20 -20.49 -3.67
N ALA A 269 11.53 -20.45 -3.75
CA ALA A 269 12.38 -19.98 -2.66
C ALA A 269 12.14 -18.50 -2.30
N PRO A 270 11.90 -17.56 -3.24
CA PRO A 270 11.55 -16.19 -2.90
C PRO A 270 10.25 -16.09 -2.07
N LEU A 271 9.22 -16.86 -2.40
CA LEU A 271 7.97 -16.88 -1.64
C LEU A 271 8.15 -17.53 -0.25
N ALA A 272 8.96 -18.60 -0.15
CA ALA A 272 9.32 -19.20 1.13
C ALA A 272 10.05 -18.17 2.04
N ALA A 273 10.97 -17.38 1.47
CA ALA A 273 11.65 -16.31 2.18
C ALA A 273 10.70 -15.20 2.66
N LEU A 274 9.70 -14.80 1.86
CA LEU A 274 8.65 -13.86 2.28
C LEU A 274 7.83 -14.42 3.46
N ILE A 275 7.53 -15.71 3.44
CA ILE A 275 6.77 -16.34 4.53
C ILE A 275 7.60 -16.33 5.81
N ARG A 276 8.89 -16.67 5.74
CA ARG A 276 9.81 -16.58 6.88
C ARG A 276 10.00 -15.16 7.38
N TYR A 277 10.07 -14.18 6.47
CA TYR A 277 10.02 -12.77 6.86
C TYR A 277 8.75 -12.49 7.68
N SER A 278 7.59 -12.98 7.24
CA SER A 278 6.32 -12.78 7.95
C SER A 278 6.31 -13.44 9.33
N GLN A 279 6.89 -14.63 9.47
CA GLN A 279 7.13 -15.32 10.76
C GLN A 279 8.06 -14.48 11.65
N ALA A 280 9.16 -13.98 11.11
CA ALA A 280 10.10 -13.13 11.85
C ALA A 280 9.44 -11.81 12.30
N LYS A 281 8.55 -11.22 11.49
CA LYS A 281 7.76 -10.05 11.90
C LYS A 281 6.84 -10.35 13.08
N GLN A 282 6.25 -11.55 13.12
CA GLN A 282 5.49 -12.01 14.30
C GLN A 282 6.38 -12.16 15.52
N LEU A 283 7.53 -12.81 15.39
CA LEU A 283 8.49 -13.00 16.47
C LEU A 283 9.01 -11.64 17.00
N GLN A 284 9.35 -10.69 16.11
CA GLN A 284 9.71 -9.33 16.49
C GLN A 284 8.58 -8.60 17.24
N HIS A 285 7.33 -8.79 16.83
CA HIS A 285 6.17 -8.21 17.52
C HIS A 285 6.03 -8.77 18.93
N LEU A 286 6.26 -10.08 19.10
CA LEU A 286 6.26 -10.78 20.38
C LEU A 286 7.57 -10.60 21.19
N ARG A 287 8.53 -9.82 20.68
CA ARG A 287 9.85 -9.53 21.27
C ARG A 287 10.80 -10.76 21.36
N HIS A 288 10.54 -11.79 20.56
CA HIS A 288 11.41 -12.96 20.40
C HIS A 288 12.46 -12.65 19.32
N ASN A 289 13.32 -11.66 19.57
CA ASN A 289 14.24 -11.13 18.53
C ASN A 289 15.36 -12.12 18.18
N HIS A 290 15.79 -13.00 19.07
CA HIS A 290 16.76 -14.07 18.75
C HIS A 290 16.18 -15.05 17.73
N ASP A 291 14.96 -15.52 17.95
CA ASP A 291 14.28 -16.45 17.03
C ASP A 291 13.98 -15.78 15.69
N ALA A 292 13.58 -14.50 15.71
CA ALA A 292 13.38 -13.72 14.50
C ALA A 292 14.66 -13.64 13.67
N LEU A 293 15.80 -13.34 14.31
CA LEU A 293 17.09 -13.27 13.63
C LEU A 293 17.50 -14.62 13.03
N ALA A 294 17.34 -15.72 13.79
CA ALA A 294 17.61 -17.07 13.30
C ALA A 294 16.74 -17.43 12.09
N THR A 295 15.44 -17.10 12.14
CA THR A 295 14.48 -17.32 11.04
C THR A 295 14.88 -16.56 9.77
N LEU A 296 15.31 -15.30 9.90
CA LEU A 296 15.74 -14.47 8.76
C LEU A 296 17.05 -14.97 8.15
N ARG A 297 18.03 -15.34 8.98
CA ARG A 297 19.30 -15.93 8.51
C ARG A 297 19.08 -17.25 7.77
N LEU A 298 18.15 -18.08 8.23
CA LEU A 298 17.75 -19.29 7.52
C LEU A 298 17.13 -18.94 6.17
N ALA A 299 16.25 -17.93 6.11
CA ALA A 299 15.68 -17.46 4.84
C ALA A 299 16.77 -17.04 3.84
N HIS A 300 17.78 -16.29 4.28
CA HIS A 300 18.93 -15.90 3.44
C HIS A 300 19.73 -17.09 2.94
N SER A 301 20.05 -18.06 3.81
CA SER A 301 20.87 -19.22 3.43
C SER A 301 20.20 -20.11 2.39
N GLU A 302 18.88 -20.29 2.48
CA GLU A 302 18.12 -21.14 1.56
C GLU A 302 17.77 -20.43 0.24
N LEU A 303 17.70 -19.10 0.26
CA LEU A 303 17.39 -18.31 -0.92
C LEU A 303 18.50 -18.37 -1.98
N GLY A 304 19.77 -18.31 -1.55
CA GLY A 304 20.95 -18.45 -2.41
C GLY A 304 20.95 -17.50 -3.60
N SER A 305 21.24 -18.01 -4.79
CA SER A 305 21.28 -17.24 -6.05
C SER A 305 19.89 -16.87 -6.59
N ARG A 306 18.81 -17.44 -6.06
CA ARG A 306 17.42 -17.16 -6.46
C ARG A 306 16.87 -15.87 -5.85
N ALA A 307 17.67 -15.23 -4.99
CA ALA A 307 17.31 -14.00 -4.30
C ALA A 307 17.27 -12.80 -5.26
N THR A 308 16.10 -12.17 -5.38
CA THR A 308 16.00 -10.88 -6.06
C THR A 308 16.51 -9.74 -5.15
N PRO A 309 16.93 -8.59 -5.74
CA PRO A 309 17.41 -7.47 -4.96
C PRO A 309 16.40 -6.97 -3.90
N ALA A 310 15.11 -6.89 -4.23
CA ALA A 310 14.08 -6.45 -3.27
C ALA A 310 13.92 -7.45 -2.12
N VAL A 311 13.92 -8.75 -2.38
CA VAL A 311 13.82 -9.78 -1.33
C VAL A 311 15.03 -9.74 -0.40
N LYS A 312 16.27 -9.56 -0.95
CA LYS A 312 17.46 -9.38 -0.12
C LYS A 312 17.38 -8.15 0.77
N ALA A 313 17.00 -7.00 0.19
CA ALA A 313 16.86 -5.75 0.93
C ALA A 313 15.83 -5.88 2.06
N LEU A 314 14.67 -6.50 1.79
CA LEU A 314 13.63 -6.77 2.77
C LEU A 314 14.16 -7.58 3.98
N LEU A 315 14.87 -8.67 3.71
CA LEU A 315 15.41 -9.57 4.74
C LEU A 315 16.48 -8.87 5.57
N TRP A 316 17.46 -8.21 4.94
CA TRP A 316 18.52 -7.50 5.67
C TRP A 316 17.97 -6.37 6.54
N GLY A 317 16.99 -5.60 6.05
CA GLY A 317 16.33 -4.59 6.87
C GLY A 317 15.57 -5.17 8.07
N ALA A 318 15.00 -6.38 7.92
CA ALA A 318 14.36 -7.08 9.03
C ALA A 318 15.37 -7.66 10.02
N GLU A 319 16.52 -8.18 9.54
CA GLU A 319 17.63 -8.61 10.39
C GLU A 319 18.24 -7.45 11.18
N ALA A 320 18.43 -6.29 10.52
CA ALA A 320 18.90 -5.07 11.17
C ALA A 320 18.00 -4.68 12.35
N ALA A 321 16.67 -4.79 12.19
CA ALA A 321 15.72 -4.49 13.26
C ALA A 321 15.85 -5.48 14.45
N SER A 322 16.09 -6.77 14.18
CA SER A 322 16.33 -7.76 15.24
C SER A 322 17.66 -7.52 15.94
N SER A 323 18.74 -7.24 15.19
CA SER A 323 20.07 -6.94 15.72
C SER A 323 20.05 -5.69 16.60
N ALA A 324 19.39 -4.61 16.17
CA ALA A 324 19.24 -3.39 16.96
C ALA A 324 18.46 -3.66 18.26
N ALA A 325 17.38 -4.44 18.19
CA ALA A 325 16.59 -4.78 19.37
C ALA A 325 17.38 -5.65 20.39
N LEU A 326 18.38 -6.39 19.92
CA LEU A 326 19.31 -7.19 20.74
C LEU A 326 20.53 -6.42 21.22
N GLY A 327 20.71 -5.16 20.81
CA GLY A 327 21.82 -4.30 21.21
C GLY A 327 23.05 -4.41 20.28
N ASP A 328 23.00 -5.22 19.25
CA ASP A 328 24.08 -5.32 18.24
C ASP A 328 23.95 -4.19 17.21
N HIS A 329 24.28 -2.98 17.66
CA HIS A 329 24.11 -1.76 16.89
C HIS A 329 25.04 -1.69 15.66
N GLN A 330 26.26 -2.21 15.78
CA GLN A 330 27.22 -2.20 14.68
C GLN A 330 26.73 -3.06 13.53
N ASN A 331 26.31 -4.29 13.84
CA ASN A 331 25.75 -5.19 12.84
C ASN A 331 24.43 -4.66 12.25
N ALA A 332 23.57 -4.05 13.07
CA ALA A 332 22.33 -3.43 12.60
C ALA A 332 22.59 -2.35 11.54
N LEU A 333 23.59 -1.48 11.73
CA LEU A 333 23.96 -0.46 10.75
C LEU A 333 24.56 -1.06 9.48
N ALA A 334 25.41 -2.07 9.60
CA ALA A 334 25.97 -2.77 8.45
C ALA A 334 24.88 -3.43 7.59
N LEU A 335 23.90 -4.08 8.23
CA LEU A 335 22.75 -4.71 7.54
C LEU A 335 21.83 -3.68 6.87
N LEU A 336 21.62 -2.50 7.47
CA LEU A 336 20.91 -1.40 6.81
C LEU A 336 21.63 -0.92 5.56
N GLY A 337 22.97 -0.81 5.60
CA GLY A 337 23.78 -0.47 4.42
C GLY A 337 23.57 -1.51 3.31
N GLN A 338 23.67 -2.80 3.64
CA GLN A 338 23.41 -3.87 2.68
C GLN A 338 21.98 -3.83 2.10
N ALA A 339 20.98 -3.53 2.93
CA ALA A 339 19.61 -3.37 2.47
C ALA A 339 19.48 -2.22 1.46
N SER A 340 20.11 -1.07 1.74
CA SER A 340 20.13 0.08 0.82
C SER A 340 20.81 -0.25 -0.50
N ASP A 341 21.99 -0.86 -0.46
CA ASP A 341 22.76 -1.24 -1.65
C ASP A 341 21.97 -2.19 -2.58
N GLN A 342 21.19 -3.09 -1.99
CA GLN A 342 20.33 -3.97 -2.79
C GLN A 342 19.09 -3.25 -3.30
N PHE A 343 18.50 -2.36 -2.49
CA PHE A 343 17.34 -1.60 -2.92
C PHE A 343 17.64 -0.72 -4.15
N GLU A 344 18.84 -0.17 -4.25
CA GLU A 344 19.27 0.60 -5.43
C GLU A 344 19.35 -0.24 -6.71
N ARG A 345 19.45 -1.58 -6.58
CA ARG A 345 19.49 -2.52 -7.71
C ARG A 345 18.14 -3.09 -8.08
N VAL A 346 17.07 -2.68 -7.39
CA VAL A 346 15.71 -3.18 -7.63
C VAL A 346 15.23 -2.74 -9.01
N ASP A 347 14.90 -3.72 -9.84
CA ASP A 347 14.19 -3.55 -11.09
C ASP A 347 12.75 -4.04 -10.89
N PRO A 348 11.75 -3.16 -10.79
CA PRO A 348 10.36 -3.55 -10.50
C PRO A 348 9.76 -4.55 -11.50
N GLU A 349 10.28 -4.61 -12.73
CA GLU A 349 9.78 -5.54 -13.76
C GLU A 349 10.30 -6.96 -13.55
N ARG A 350 11.38 -7.11 -12.80
CA ARG A 350 12.02 -8.39 -12.48
C ARG A 350 11.69 -8.91 -11.09
N GLU A 351 11.07 -8.09 -10.27
CA GLU A 351 10.66 -8.51 -8.93
C GLU A 351 9.34 -9.30 -8.98
N PRO A 352 9.13 -10.24 -8.07
CA PRO A 352 7.83 -10.88 -7.89
C PRO A 352 6.74 -9.84 -7.63
N THR A 353 5.56 -10.03 -8.22
CA THR A 353 4.45 -9.06 -8.09
C THR A 353 4.04 -8.79 -6.64
N TRP A 354 4.16 -9.80 -5.76
CA TRP A 354 3.87 -9.67 -4.35
C TRP A 354 4.92 -8.84 -3.57
N MET A 355 6.07 -8.48 -4.19
CA MET A 355 7.06 -7.55 -3.61
C MET A 355 6.71 -6.07 -3.83
N ALA A 356 5.63 -5.76 -4.54
CA ALA A 356 5.22 -4.38 -4.83
C ALA A 356 5.00 -3.52 -3.56
N PHE A 357 4.81 -4.13 -2.39
CA PHE A 357 4.72 -3.42 -1.11
C PHE A 357 6.06 -2.88 -0.62
N TYR A 358 7.19 -3.46 -1.04
CA TYR A 358 8.52 -3.09 -0.58
C TYR A 358 9.08 -1.97 -1.45
N ASP A 359 8.66 -0.77 -1.15
CA ASP A 359 9.07 0.46 -1.80
C ASP A 359 10.07 1.26 -0.94
N ARG A 360 10.42 2.47 -1.40
CA ARG A 360 11.30 3.36 -0.65
C ARG A 360 10.75 3.71 0.73
N GLY A 361 9.42 3.79 0.87
CA GLY A 361 8.77 4.06 2.16
C GLY A 361 9.03 2.94 3.17
N GLU A 362 8.90 1.66 2.76
CA GLU A 362 9.20 0.52 3.63
C GLU A 362 10.68 0.43 4.00
N LEU A 363 11.61 0.70 3.07
CA LEU A 363 13.04 0.77 3.38
C LEU A 363 13.33 1.83 4.45
N LEU A 364 12.84 3.05 4.27
CA LEU A 364 13.02 4.15 5.23
C LEU A 364 12.33 3.88 6.58
N ALA A 365 11.19 3.19 6.57
CA ALA A 365 10.52 2.72 7.78
C ALA A 365 11.36 1.70 8.57
N GLN A 366 12.12 0.84 7.87
CA GLN A 366 13.08 -0.07 8.50
C GLN A 366 14.21 0.72 9.18
N TYR A 367 14.78 1.72 8.52
CA TYR A 367 15.77 2.63 9.10
C TYR A 367 15.24 3.32 10.36
N GLY A 368 14.06 3.93 10.27
CA GLY A 368 13.42 4.60 11.41
C GLY A 368 13.21 3.68 12.61
N ARG A 369 12.88 2.41 12.37
CA ARG A 369 12.72 1.41 13.42
C ARG A 369 14.05 1.08 14.09
N VAL A 370 15.09 0.82 13.30
CA VAL A 370 16.42 0.47 13.79
C VAL A 370 16.99 1.61 14.62
N TYR A 371 17.02 2.83 14.09
CA TYR A 371 17.52 3.99 14.80
C TYR A 371 16.74 4.28 16.09
N ARG A 372 15.43 4.11 16.08
CA ARG A 372 14.61 4.28 17.29
C ARG A 372 14.93 3.25 18.37
N ASP A 373 15.16 2.00 18.01
CA ASP A 373 15.50 0.95 18.97
C ASP A 373 16.91 1.18 19.54
N MET A 374 17.86 1.67 18.75
CA MET A 374 19.18 2.12 19.19
C MET A 374 19.07 3.34 20.13
N ALA A 375 18.23 4.33 19.79
CA ALA A 375 18.01 5.51 20.63
C ALA A 375 17.43 5.16 22.00
N ARG A 376 16.54 4.17 22.07
CA ARG A 376 15.99 3.68 23.36
C ARG A 376 17.02 3.03 24.25
N GLN A 377 18.03 2.41 23.68
CA GLN A 377 19.05 1.65 24.42
C GLN A 377 20.28 2.51 24.77
N ALA A 378 20.77 3.26 23.82
CA ALA A 378 22.04 3.99 23.93
C ALA A 378 21.89 5.52 23.86
N GLY A 379 20.70 6.06 23.66
CA GLY A 379 20.46 7.49 23.49
C GLY A 379 21.01 8.06 22.18
N THR A 380 21.51 7.22 21.28
CA THR A 380 22.09 7.62 20.01
C THR A 380 21.07 7.47 18.86
N HIS A 381 21.27 8.20 17.76
CA HIS A 381 20.48 8.06 16.53
C HIS A 381 19.00 8.48 16.63
N ALA A 382 18.57 9.18 17.69
CA ALA A 382 17.18 9.62 17.83
C ALA A 382 16.77 10.58 16.70
N THR A 383 17.64 11.54 16.35
CA THR A 383 17.41 12.46 15.22
C THR A 383 17.34 11.74 13.88
N GLN A 384 18.19 10.73 13.67
CA GLN A 384 18.12 9.90 12.46
C GLN A 384 16.80 9.09 12.41
N ALA A 385 16.29 8.63 13.55
CA ALA A 385 15.00 7.97 13.63
C ALA A 385 13.87 8.91 13.19
N VAL A 386 13.83 10.15 13.69
CA VAL A 386 12.86 11.17 13.28
C VAL A 386 12.91 11.38 11.77
N ARG A 387 14.10 11.71 11.26
CA ARG A 387 14.29 11.98 9.83
C ARG A 387 13.85 10.82 8.93
N SER A 388 14.31 9.60 9.23
CA SER A 388 13.98 8.43 8.41
C SER A 388 12.48 8.14 8.39
N VAL A 389 11.79 8.35 9.52
CA VAL A 389 10.34 8.13 9.59
C VAL A 389 9.58 9.23 8.84
N GLU A 390 9.99 10.49 8.94
CA GLU A 390 9.39 11.59 8.17
C GLU A 390 9.53 11.37 6.67
N GLU A 391 10.72 10.96 6.21
CA GLU A 391 10.96 10.60 4.81
C GLU A 391 10.10 9.39 4.39
N ALA A 392 9.93 8.39 5.26
CA ALA A 392 9.07 7.24 5.00
C ALA A 392 7.60 7.65 4.81
N ILE A 393 7.07 8.51 5.68
CA ILE A 393 5.69 9.01 5.61
C ILE A 393 5.44 9.72 4.27
N VAL A 394 6.39 10.54 3.82
CA VAL A 394 6.31 11.21 2.52
C VAL A 394 6.35 10.21 1.36
N ALA A 395 7.17 9.16 1.47
CA ALA A 395 7.36 8.17 0.41
C ALA A 395 6.17 7.23 0.22
N PHE A 396 5.47 6.86 1.30
CA PHE A 396 4.32 5.93 1.22
C PHE A 396 3.14 6.48 0.43
N GLY A 397 2.88 7.76 0.48
CA GLY A 397 1.69 8.35 -0.11
C GLY A 397 0.38 7.93 0.57
N PRO A 398 -0.78 8.46 0.13
CA PRO A 398 -2.04 8.36 0.85
C PRO A 398 -2.73 6.97 0.81
N ALA A 399 -2.33 6.09 -0.11
CA ALA A 399 -2.97 4.78 -0.29
C ALA A 399 -2.57 3.74 0.79
N ASN A 400 -1.43 3.94 1.47
CA ASN A 400 -0.90 3.01 2.46
C ASN A 400 -1.28 3.43 3.89
N VAL A 401 -2.57 3.58 4.18
CA VAL A 401 -3.09 4.17 5.43
C VAL A 401 -2.53 3.49 6.67
N ARG A 402 -2.54 2.15 6.72
CA ARG A 402 -2.00 1.40 7.87
C ARG A 402 -0.50 1.63 8.05
N SER A 403 0.29 1.58 6.98
CA SER A 403 1.74 1.83 7.04
C SER A 403 2.03 3.27 7.48
N MET A 404 1.25 4.24 6.99
CA MET A 404 1.33 5.64 7.42
C MET A 404 1.11 5.77 8.93
N VAL A 405 0.01 5.23 9.47
CA VAL A 405 -0.29 5.27 10.91
C VAL A 405 0.80 4.59 11.73
N LEU A 406 1.31 3.42 11.30
CA LEU A 406 2.41 2.73 11.98
C LEU A 406 3.71 3.55 12.00
N ASN A 407 3.98 4.32 10.94
CA ASN A 407 5.13 5.20 10.88
C ASN A 407 4.91 6.47 11.72
N GLU A 408 3.72 7.05 11.74
CA GLU A 408 3.40 8.17 12.64
C GLU A 408 3.51 7.76 14.13
N VAL A 409 3.12 6.51 14.50
CA VAL A 409 3.45 5.96 15.84
C VAL A 409 4.97 5.95 16.07
N GLY A 410 5.73 5.54 15.04
CA GLY A 410 7.19 5.55 15.07
C GLY A 410 7.77 6.95 15.25
N LEU A 411 7.21 7.95 14.56
CA LEU A 411 7.58 9.35 14.67
C LEU A 411 7.29 9.90 16.07
N CYS A 412 6.08 9.67 16.59
CA CYS A 412 5.72 10.07 17.96
C CYS A 412 6.71 9.51 18.99
N SER A 413 7.05 8.22 18.85
CA SER A 413 8.05 7.58 19.70
C SER A 413 9.43 8.22 19.57
N ALA A 414 9.91 8.48 18.34
CA ALA A 414 11.22 9.09 18.09
C ALA A 414 11.29 10.53 18.62
N LEU A 415 10.23 11.32 18.50
CA LEU A 415 10.13 12.67 19.04
C LEU A 415 10.20 12.71 20.58
N PHE A 416 9.64 11.75 21.29
CA PHE A 416 9.89 11.62 22.73
C PHE A 416 11.36 11.31 23.06
N LEU A 417 12.06 10.62 22.14
CA LEU A 417 13.48 10.30 22.32
C LEU A 417 14.42 11.45 21.94
N THR A 418 13.96 12.46 21.18
CA THR A 418 14.70 13.70 20.86
C THR A 418 14.35 14.86 21.77
N ASP A 419 13.65 14.64 22.88
CA ASP A 419 13.18 15.67 23.80
C ASP A 419 12.28 16.75 23.16
N GLU A 420 11.41 16.33 22.23
CA GLU A 420 10.38 17.15 21.57
C GLU A 420 8.95 16.74 22.01
N PRO A 421 8.61 16.80 23.33
CA PRO A 421 7.40 16.18 23.86
C PRO A 421 6.09 16.81 23.34
N GLU A 422 6.05 18.11 23.09
CA GLU A 422 4.86 18.81 22.57
C GLU A 422 4.56 18.36 21.14
N ARG A 423 5.59 18.25 20.31
CA ARG A 423 5.46 17.75 18.94
C ARG A 423 5.09 16.28 18.92
N ALA A 424 5.68 15.48 19.83
CA ALA A 424 5.34 14.06 19.99
C ALA A 424 3.86 13.88 20.35
N VAL A 425 3.32 14.68 21.28
CA VAL A 425 1.91 14.65 21.67
C VAL A 425 1.00 15.05 20.52
N ALA A 426 1.35 16.08 19.75
CA ALA A 426 0.57 16.50 18.58
C ALA A 426 0.46 15.37 17.54
N VAL A 427 1.56 14.67 17.23
CA VAL A 427 1.56 13.49 16.35
C VAL A 427 0.77 12.35 16.98
N GLY A 428 1.02 12.04 18.25
CA GLY A 428 0.37 10.94 18.96
C GLY A 428 -1.16 11.07 19.05
N THR A 429 -1.67 12.28 19.24
CA THR A 429 -3.13 12.55 19.27
C THR A 429 -3.77 12.24 17.92
N ARG A 430 -3.15 12.66 16.80
CA ARG A 430 -3.64 12.30 15.46
C ARG A 430 -3.62 10.79 15.24
N VAL A 431 -2.55 10.12 15.64
CA VAL A 431 -2.40 8.67 15.53
C VAL A 431 -3.48 7.92 16.30
N VAL A 432 -3.79 8.34 17.53
CA VAL A 432 -4.88 7.74 18.32
C VAL A 432 -6.20 7.85 17.57
N GLU A 433 -6.50 9.00 16.97
CA GLU A 433 -7.73 9.19 16.20
C GLU A 433 -7.77 8.33 14.94
N GLN A 434 -6.72 8.38 14.12
CA GLN A 434 -6.61 7.59 12.88
C GLN A 434 -6.67 6.08 13.15
N SER A 435 -6.06 5.62 14.26
CA SER A 435 -6.06 4.21 14.65
C SER A 435 -7.45 3.64 14.93
N ARG A 436 -8.45 4.48 15.20
CA ARG A 436 -9.85 4.05 15.40
C ARG A 436 -10.49 3.55 14.11
N ALA A 437 -10.03 4.04 12.98
CA ALA A 437 -10.51 3.63 11.67
C ALA A 437 -9.88 2.32 11.17
N LEU A 438 -8.80 1.82 11.81
CA LEU A 438 -8.09 0.63 11.41
C LEU A 438 -8.50 -0.59 12.24
N SER A 439 -8.70 -1.72 11.60
CA SER A 439 -8.88 -3.02 12.24
C SER A 439 -7.53 -3.75 12.31
N SER A 440 -6.67 -3.33 13.25
CA SER A 440 -5.32 -3.85 13.41
C SER A 440 -4.91 -3.86 14.89
N SER A 441 -4.79 -5.05 15.47
CA SER A 441 -4.26 -5.23 16.83
C SER A 441 -2.82 -4.73 16.94
N ARG A 442 -2.00 -4.92 15.88
CA ARG A 442 -0.62 -4.42 15.87
C ARG A 442 -0.53 -2.90 15.96
N VAL A 443 -1.46 -2.17 15.31
CA VAL A 443 -1.54 -0.70 15.45
C VAL A 443 -1.89 -0.34 16.87
N VAL A 444 -2.91 -0.98 17.46
CA VAL A 444 -3.33 -0.75 18.85
C VAL A 444 -2.15 -0.98 19.80
N ASP A 445 -1.48 -2.12 19.70
CA ASP A 445 -0.35 -2.47 20.58
C ASP A 445 0.78 -1.45 20.47
N ARG A 446 1.09 -0.97 19.26
CA ARG A 446 2.13 0.05 19.05
C ARG A 446 1.74 1.40 19.61
N VAL A 447 0.49 1.82 19.46
CA VAL A 447 -0.04 3.04 20.08
C VAL A 447 0.08 2.96 21.61
N LEU A 448 -0.32 1.82 22.21
CA LEU A 448 -0.21 1.63 23.66
C LEU A 448 1.24 1.56 24.15
N ASN A 449 2.17 1.07 23.32
CA ASN A 449 3.60 1.04 23.65
C ASN A 449 4.26 2.42 23.71
N LEU A 450 3.63 3.49 23.21
CA LEU A 450 4.09 4.88 23.37
C LEU A 450 4.25 5.27 24.84
N ARG A 451 3.47 4.64 25.75
CA ARG A 451 3.60 4.84 27.21
C ARG A 451 5.02 4.62 27.72
N ARG A 452 5.82 3.77 27.06
CA ARG A 452 7.22 3.54 27.42
C ARG A 452 8.08 4.79 27.17
N ASP A 453 7.90 5.42 26.03
CA ASP A 453 8.79 6.49 25.56
C ASP A 453 8.43 7.84 26.19
N LEU A 454 7.16 8.06 26.55
CA LEU A 454 6.71 9.28 27.20
C LEU A 454 7.06 9.40 28.69
N ARG A 455 7.51 8.30 29.34
CA ARG A 455 7.68 8.25 30.83
C ARG A 455 8.53 9.36 31.40
N ARG A 456 9.63 9.74 30.74
CA ARG A 456 10.56 10.78 31.20
C ARG A 456 9.95 12.20 31.12
N HIS A 457 8.88 12.38 30.37
CA HIS A 457 8.22 13.67 30.15
C HIS A 457 6.87 13.79 30.91
N ARG A 458 6.52 12.85 31.78
CA ARG A 458 5.21 12.83 32.49
C ARG A 458 4.96 14.04 33.39
N HIS A 459 6.01 14.76 33.75
CA HIS A 459 5.92 16.00 34.51
C HIS A 459 5.29 17.14 33.73
N LEU A 460 5.24 17.05 32.41
CA LEU A 460 4.58 18.02 31.53
C LEU A 460 3.08 17.74 31.45
N ALA A 461 2.23 18.77 31.68
CA ALA A 461 0.78 18.63 31.71
C ALA A 461 0.22 18.04 30.41
N VAL A 462 0.74 18.47 29.25
CA VAL A 462 0.32 17.97 27.92
C VAL A 462 0.62 16.48 27.74
N VAL A 463 1.74 15.99 28.27
CA VAL A 463 2.12 14.58 28.22
C VAL A 463 1.27 13.73 29.15
N ALA A 464 0.99 14.23 30.36
CA ALA A 464 0.11 13.59 31.31
C ALA A 464 -1.33 13.43 30.77
N GLU A 465 -1.85 14.44 30.06
CA GLU A 465 -3.15 14.37 29.37
C GLU A 465 -3.13 13.31 28.24
N PHE A 466 -2.09 13.30 27.44
CA PHE A 466 -1.93 12.30 26.38
C PHE A 466 -1.83 10.88 26.95
N GLU A 467 -1.16 10.69 28.08
CA GLU A 467 -1.12 9.38 28.75
C GLU A 467 -2.51 8.92 29.22
N ARG A 468 -3.35 9.83 29.73
CA ARG A 468 -4.75 9.53 30.06
C ARG A 468 -5.54 9.08 28.82
N THR A 469 -5.34 9.74 27.70
CA THR A 469 -5.96 9.37 26.40
C THR A 469 -5.55 7.95 25.97
N LEU A 470 -4.25 7.59 26.08
CA LEU A 470 -3.77 6.24 25.80
C LEU A 470 -4.36 5.20 26.75
N THR A 471 -4.60 5.59 28.03
CA THR A 471 -5.20 4.70 29.03
C THR A 471 -6.66 4.43 28.74
N ALA A 472 -7.42 5.47 28.39
CA ALA A 472 -8.81 5.35 27.98
C ALA A 472 -8.96 4.48 26.71
N ARG A 473 -8.01 4.60 25.77
CA ARG A 473 -7.98 3.76 24.56
C ARG A 473 -7.77 2.28 24.90
N ALA A 474 -6.88 1.96 25.85
CA ALA A 474 -6.66 0.59 26.29
C ALA A 474 -7.92 -0.04 26.89
N ALA A 475 -8.64 0.71 27.74
CA ALA A 475 -9.87 0.25 28.38
C ALA A 475 -11.01 -0.01 27.36
N ALA A 476 -11.03 0.73 26.23
CA ALA A 476 -12.04 0.56 25.19
C ALA A 476 -11.76 -0.62 24.23
N THR A 477 -10.60 -1.28 24.36
CA THR A 477 -10.16 -2.38 23.48
C THR A 477 -10.30 -3.75 24.16
N VAL A 478 -10.48 -3.78 25.47
CA VAL A 478 -10.81 -4.96 26.28
C VAL A 478 -12.32 -5.20 26.29
#